data_1165b5561df4c15ae4f26bc0946d65f8
#
_entry.id   1165b5561df4c15ae4f26bc0946d65f8
#
_cell.length_a   1.000
_cell.length_b   1.000
_cell.length_c   1.000
_cell.angle_alpha   90.00
_cell.angle_beta   90.00
_cell.angle_gamma   90.00
#
_symmetry.space_group_name_H-M   'P 1'
#
loop_
_entity.id
_entity.type
_entity.pdbx_description
1 polymer ?
#
loop_
_entity_poly.entity_id
_entity_poly.type
_entity_poly.pdbx_seq_one_letter_code
_entity_poly.pdbx_strand_id
1 'polypeptide(L)'
;MGTNEGKQLKYFQLMEDLKAKILAGEIQAGDKLPSENELSAQYKISRQTVRKALSMLQNAGYIYAEHGRGTFCSEMMRHVQPSKNIAVVTTYLSDYIFPRVIQGIDDVLTGAGYSIILKNTKNSRTREAECLQDLLNKGVDGAIIEPSKSQIFCRHMNLYEQLEKLHIPYVFIQGCFPKMSDKPHVLMNDCLGGYMITKYLIDRGHKDIVGVFKADDMQGQNRHKGYV
;
A
#
# COMPACT_ATOMS: atom_id res chain seq x y z
N MET A 1 -15.83 40.81 14.37
CA MET A 1 -15.87 39.34 14.18
C MET A 1 -15.11 38.99 12.90
N GLY A 2 -13.78 38.90 12.94
CA GLY A 2 -12.94 38.74 11.72
C GLY A 2 -11.54 38.21 12.00
N THR A 3 -11.34 37.27 12.96
CA THR A 3 -9.99 36.89 13.36
C THR A 3 -9.72 35.37 13.42
N ASN A 4 -10.74 34.52 13.24
CA ASN A 4 -10.54 33.08 13.39
C ASN A 4 -10.33 32.35 12.04
N GLU A 5 -10.97 32.77 10.97
CA GLU A 5 -10.81 32.16 9.63
C GLU A 5 -9.44 32.46 9.02
N GLY A 6 -8.91 33.67 9.18
CA GLY A 6 -7.59 34.03 8.67
C GLY A 6 -6.43 33.31 9.37
N LYS A 7 -6.59 32.90 10.64
CA LYS A 7 -5.61 32.06 11.38
C LYS A 7 -5.67 30.60 10.94
N GLN A 8 -6.84 30.12 10.59
CA GLN A 8 -7.07 28.74 10.15
C GLN A 8 -6.41 28.46 8.79
N LEU A 9 -6.44 29.43 7.88
CA LEU A 9 -5.72 29.33 6.60
C LEU A 9 -4.19 29.34 6.74
N LYS A 10 -3.62 30.16 7.64
CA LYS A 10 -2.18 30.35 7.73
C LYS A 10 -1.41 29.13 8.26
N TYR A 11 -1.90 28.43 9.28
CA TYR A 11 -1.23 27.21 9.75
C TYR A 11 -1.33 26.09 8.73
N PHE A 12 -2.47 26.02 8.01
CA PHE A 12 -2.68 25.02 6.97
C PHE A 12 -1.73 25.27 5.78
N GLN A 13 -1.56 26.52 5.36
CA GLN A 13 -0.59 26.87 4.33
C GLN A 13 0.84 26.49 4.71
N LEU A 14 1.28 26.79 5.94
CA LEU A 14 2.60 26.37 6.43
C LEU A 14 2.74 24.85 6.45
N MET A 15 1.71 24.14 6.93
CA MET A 15 1.70 22.68 6.97
C MET A 15 1.84 22.08 5.57
N GLU A 16 1.03 22.54 4.61
CA GLU A 16 1.06 22.04 3.24
C GLU A 16 2.38 22.39 2.52
N ASP A 17 2.96 23.57 2.74
CA ASP A 17 4.25 23.95 2.16
C ASP A 17 5.40 23.07 2.69
N LEU A 18 5.48 22.87 4.01
CA LEU A 18 6.49 21.99 4.60
C LEU A 18 6.29 20.54 4.16
N LYS A 19 5.04 20.09 4.09
CA LYS A 19 4.70 18.76 3.58
C LYS A 19 5.13 18.60 2.13
N ALA A 20 4.85 19.58 1.28
CA ALA A 20 5.27 19.56 -0.13
C ALA A 20 6.80 19.50 -0.27
N LYS A 21 7.55 20.26 0.54
CA LYS A 21 9.03 20.23 0.56
C LYS A 21 9.59 18.87 1.01
N ILE A 22 8.97 18.25 2.03
CA ILE A 22 9.33 16.90 2.47
C ILE A 22 9.04 15.89 1.34
N LEU A 23 7.86 15.97 0.73
CA LEU A 23 7.45 15.09 -0.35
C LEU A 23 8.28 15.27 -1.63
N ALA A 24 8.74 16.49 -1.91
CA ALA A 24 9.64 16.78 -3.02
C ALA A 24 11.11 16.41 -2.74
N GLY A 25 11.44 16.02 -1.48
CA GLY A 25 12.80 15.69 -1.07
C GLY A 25 13.71 16.92 -0.87
N GLU A 26 13.15 18.13 -0.82
CA GLU A 26 13.88 19.34 -0.45
C GLU A 26 14.28 19.32 1.02
N ILE A 27 13.47 18.66 1.87
CA ILE A 27 13.78 18.32 3.26
C ILE A 27 13.86 16.79 3.34
N GLN A 28 15.07 16.28 3.57
CA GLN A 28 15.33 14.85 3.58
C GLN A 28 15.05 14.23 4.94
N ALA A 29 14.87 12.91 4.98
CA ALA A 29 14.72 12.16 6.22
C ALA A 29 15.92 12.35 7.12
N GLY A 30 15.68 12.73 8.39
CA GLY A 30 16.72 13.08 9.35
C GLY A 30 17.16 14.53 9.31
N ASP A 31 16.76 15.32 8.31
CA ASP A 31 17.08 16.74 8.26
C ASP A 31 16.39 17.50 9.39
N LYS A 32 17.10 18.46 9.96
CA LYS A 32 16.56 19.36 10.97
C LYS A 32 15.70 20.44 10.30
N LEU A 33 14.45 20.56 10.70
CA LEU A 33 13.58 21.65 10.26
C LEU A 33 14.01 22.99 10.91
N PRO A 34 13.69 24.11 10.26
CA PRO A 34 13.85 25.43 10.88
C PRO A 34 13.08 25.51 12.20
N SER A 35 13.63 26.24 13.15
CA SER A 35 13.01 26.43 14.48
C SER A 35 11.66 27.16 14.37
N GLU A 36 10.85 27.07 15.45
CA GLU A 36 9.58 27.79 15.53
C GLU A 36 9.76 29.30 15.30
N ASN A 37 10.91 29.87 15.75
CA ASN A 37 11.23 31.28 15.59
C ASN A 37 11.53 31.63 14.13
N GLU A 38 12.36 30.83 13.48
CA GLU A 38 12.71 31.00 12.06
C GLU A 38 11.47 30.85 11.18
N LEU A 39 10.65 29.83 11.40
CA LEU A 39 9.38 29.63 10.68
C LEU A 39 8.40 30.79 10.93
N SER A 40 8.31 31.29 12.18
CA SER A 40 7.47 32.43 12.54
C SER A 40 7.91 33.70 11.79
N ALA A 41 9.21 33.94 11.70
CA ALA A 41 9.76 35.07 10.94
C ALA A 41 9.57 34.92 9.43
N GLN A 42 9.89 33.75 8.88
CA GLN A 42 9.82 33.46 7.46
C GLN A 42 8.39 33.56 6.90
N TYR A 43 7.41 33.00 7.60
CA TYR A 43 6.00 32.99 7.17
C TYR A 43 5.18 34.15 7.73
N LYS A 44 5.77 35.03 8.53
CA LYS A 44 5.11 36.18 9.20
C LYS A 44 3.83 35.78 9.95
N ILE A 45 3.91 34.71 10.72
CA ILE A 45 2.83 34.15 11.53
C ILE A 45 3.27 33.99 12.98
N SER A 46 2.29 33.85 13.90
CA SER A 46 2.61 33.67 15.32
C SER A 46 3.22 32.30 15.59
N ARG A 47 4.08 32.20 16.64
CA ARG A 47 4.64 30.91 17.09
C ARG A 47 3.56 29.87 17.40
N GLN A 48 2.41 30.29 17.94
CA GLN A 48 1.29 29.40 18.21
C GLN A 48 0.74 28.79 16.92
N THR A 49 0.69 29.58 15.84
CA THR A 49 0.26 29.12 14.50
C THR A 49 1.28 28.12 13.93
N VAL A 50 2.59 28.39 14.11
CA VAL A 50 3.66 27.46 13.73
C VAL A 50 3.55 26.14 14.49
N ARG A 51 3.39 26.17 15.81
CA ARG A 51 3.22 24.97 16.63
C ARG A 51 2.07 24.10 16.19
N LYS A 52 0.93 24.74 15.83
CA LYS A 52 -0.23 24.02 15.33
C LYS A 52 0.09 23.29 14.02
N ALA A 53 0.78 23.96 13.08
CA ALA A 53 1.21 23.34 11.81
C ALA A 53 2.18 22.17 12.04
N LEU A 54 3.21 22.38 12.88
CA LEU A 54 4.17 21.33 13.23
C LEU A 54 3.53 20.15 13.95
N SER A 55 2.60 20.40 14.88
CA SER A 55 1.85 19.34 15.57
C SER A 55 1.04 18.48 14.58
N MET A 56 0.45 19.08 13.55
CA MET A 56 -0.27 18.34 12.52
C MET A 56 0.67 17.48 11.68
N LEU A 57 1.83 18.01 11.27
CA LEU A 57 2.85 17.24 10.55
C LEU A 57 3.40 16.09 11.42
N GLN A 58 3.58 16.33 12.71
CA GLN A 58 4.04 15.31 13.67
C GLN A 58 3.00 14.21 13.87
N ASN A 59 1.72 14.57 14.02
CA ASN A 59 0.64 13.61 14.13
C ASN A 59 0.45 12.79 12.85
N ALA A 60 0.74 13.39 11.69
CA ALA A 60 0.74 12.73 10.40
C ALA A 60 2.03 11.94 10.10
N GLY A 61 3.01 11.94 11.02
CA GLY A 61 4.25 11.17 10.91
C GLY A 61 5.34 11.76 10.01
N TYR A 62 5.14 12.97 9.46
CA TYR A 62 6.13 13.63 8.59
C TYR A 62 7.37 14.12 9.33
N ILE A 63 7.22 14.49 10.60
CA ILE A 63 8.29 15.04 11.43
C ILE A 63 8.23 14.45 12.84
N TYR A 64 9.32 14.54 13.57
CA TYR A 64 9.38 14.23 15.00
C TYR A 64 10.16 15.29 15.76
N ALA A 65 9.83 15.49 17.04
CA ALA A 65 10.53 16.43 17.91
C ALA A 65 11.46 15.68 18.88
N GLU A 66 12.72 16.13 18.97
CA GLU A 66 13.66 15.69 20.00
C GLU A 66 13.84 16.80 21.02
N HIS A 67 13.61 16.45 22.29
CA HIS A 67 13.69 17.44 23.38
C HIS A 67 15.09 18.09 23.45
N GLY A 68 15.14 19.42 23.41
CA GLY A 68 16.39 20.19 23.43
C GLY A 68 17.18 20.21 22.12
N ARG A 69 16.83 19.39 21.11
CA ARG A 69 17.58 19.31 19.84
C ARG A 69 16.84 19.95 18.68
N GLY A 70 15.50 19.94 18.71
CA GLY A 70 14.67 20.55 17.68
C GLY A 70 13.68 19.57 17.02
N THR A 71 13.17 19.96 15.87
CA THR A 71 12.25 19.17 15.05
C THR A 71 12.99 18.66 13.83
N PHE A 72 12.76 17.39 13.48
CA PHE A 72 13.46 16.70 12.41
C PHE A 72 12.45 16.04 11.47
N CYS A 73 12.81 15.93 10.20
CA CYS A 73 12.06 15.14 9.24
C CYS A 73 12.11 13.65 9.63
N SER A 74 10.96 12.99 9.61
CA SER A 74 10.86 11.59 10.03
C SER A 74 11.72 10.69 9.13
N GLU A 75 12.45 9.75 9.74
CA GLU A 75 13.17 8.68 9.05
C GLU A 75 12.23 7.85 8.16
N MET A 76 10.94 7.79 8.51
CA MET A 76 9.90 7.17 7.68
C MET A 76 9.75 7.84 6.31
N MET A 77 10.18 9.11 6.17
CA MET A 77 10.14 9.86 4.91
C MET A 77 11.28 9.49 3.94
N ARG A 78 12.19 8.57 4.29
CA ARG A 78 13.19 8.05 3.34
C ARG A 78 12.56 7.43 2.09
N HIS A 79 11.30 7.02 2.19
CA HIS A 79 10.54 6.42 1.09
C HIS A 79 9.78 7.45 0.22
N VAL A 80 9.93 8.74 0.51
CA VAL A 80 9.15 9.81 -0.18
C VAL A 80 9.80 10.24 -1.49
N GLN A 81 11.09 9.99 -1.69
CA GLN A 81 11.69 10.13 -3.02
C GLN A 81 11.21 8.98 -3.90
N PRO A 82 10.56 9.26 -5.06
CA PRO A 82 10.11 8.20 -5.95
C PRO A 82 11.28 7.28 -6.29
N SER A 83 11.19 6.03 -5.86
CA SER A 83 12.18 5.01 -6.18
C SER A 83 12.07 4.55 -7.63
N LYS A 84 10.95 4.90 -8.27
CA LYS A 84 10.53 4.37 -9.57
C LYS A 84 10.45 2.84 -9.61
N ASN A 85 10.22 2.23 -8.44
CA ASN A 85 10.06 0.79 -8.30
C ASN A 85 8.66 0.45 -7.78
N ILE A 86 8.00 -0.47 -8.46
CA ILE A 86 6.76 -1.10 -7.99
C ILE A 86 7.07 -2.56 -7.66
N ALA A 87 6.70 -2.98 -6.46
CA ALA A 87 6.83 -4.37 -6.08
C ALA A 87 5.69 -5.21 -6.66
N VAL A 88 6.01 -6.36 -7.24
CA VAL A 88 5.03 -7.36 -7.68
C VAL A 88 5.29 -8.63 -6.88
N VAL A 89 4.42 -8.91 -5.93
CA VAL A 89 4.50 -10.05 -5.01
C VAL A 89 3.48 -11.08 -5.45
N THR A 90 3.94 -12.26 -5.91
CA THR A 90 3.07 -13.34 -6.40
C THR A 90 3.31 -14.63 -5.68
N THR A 91 2.33 -15.53 -5.71
CA THR A 91 2.46 -16.86 -5.11
C THR A 91 3.28 -17.79 -5.98
N TYR A 92 3.25 -17.62 -7.30
CA TYR A 92 4.04 -18.37 -8.29
C TYR A 92 4.53 -17.45 -9.40
N LEU A 93 5.59 -17.84 -10.12
CA LEU A 93 6.16 -17.04 -11.22
C LEU A 93 5.99 -17.68 -12.59
N SER A 94 6.19 -18.99 -12.66
CA SER A 94 6.31 -19.74 -13.90
C SER A 94 5.06 -20.49 -14.30
N ASP A 95 4.07 -20.55 -13.42
CA ASP A 95 2.93 -21.42 -13.59
C ASP A 95 1.75 -20.70 -14.23
N TYR A 96 1.14 -21.32 -15.23
CA TYR A 96 -0.18 -21.08 -15.76
C TYR A 96 -0.42 -19.64 -16.25
N ILE A 97 -1.05 -18.79 -15.45
CA ILE A 97 -1.44 -17.43 -15.85
C ILE A 97 -0.40 -16.35 -15.47
N PHE A 98 0.47 -16.64 -14.49
CA PHE A 98 1.37 -15.62 -13.91
C PHE A 98 2.31 -14.97 -14.92
N PRO A 99 2.92 -15.68 -15.87
CA PRO A 99 3.78 -15.04 -16.87
C PRO A 99 3.05 -13.95 -17.66
N ARG A 100 1.78 -14.19 -18.03
CA ARG A 100 0.97 -13.20 -18.76
C ARG A 100 0.52 -12.03 -17.89
N VAL A 101 0.18 -12.30 -16.62
CA VAL A 101 -0.17 -11.25 -15.66
C VAL A 101 1.04 -10.34 -15.41
N ILE A 102 2.20 -10.93 -15.16
CA ILE A 102 3.46 -10.20 -14.95
C ILE A 102 3.80 -9.37 -16.20
N GLN A 103 3.70 -9.96 -17.39
CA GLN A 103 3.93 -9.23 -18.63
C GLN A 103 3.00 -8.03 -18.79
N GLY A 104 1.69 -8.20 -18.54
CA GLY A 104 0.74 -7.09 -18.62
C GLY A 104 1.02 -5.98 -17.60
N ILE A 105 1.50 -6.34 -16.41
CA ILE A 105 1.96 -5.37 -15.40
C ILE A 105 3.21 -4.65 -15.89
N ASP A 106 4.19 -5.38 -16.43
CA ASP A 106 5.46 -4.82 -16.92
C ASP A 106 5.26 -3.85 -18.07
N ASP A 107 4.41 -4.21 -19.05
CA ASP A 107 4.09 -3.34 -20.20
C ASP A 107 3.57 -1.96 -19.74
N VAL A 108 2.69 -1.94 -18.74
CA VAL A 108 2.12 -0.69 -18.21
C VAL A 108 3.14 0.08 -17.39
N LEU A 109 3.84 -0.58 -16.47
CA LEU A 109 4.77 0.06 -15.54
C LEU A 109 6.01 0.61 -16.27
N THR A 110 6.58 -0.15 -17.21
CA THR A 110 7.72 0.29 -18.03
C THR A 110 7.32 1.50 -18.88
N GLY A 111 6.13 1.50 -19.49
CA GLY A 111 5.59 2.64 -20.23
C GLY A 111 5.40 3.89 -19.36
N ALA A 112 5.18 3.75 -18.07
CA ALA A 112 5.07 4.83 -17.08
C ALA A 112 6.42 5.20 -16.42
N GLY A 113 7.53 4.58 -16.82
CA GLY A 113 8.87 4.84 -16.29
C GLY A 113 9.14 4.22 -14.92
N TYR A 114 8.44 3.13 -14.57
CA TYR A 114 8.68 2.33 -13.37
C TYR A 114 9.40 1.04 -13.69
N SER A 115 10.18 0.55 -12.73
CA SER A 115 10.77 -0.80 -12.75
C SER A 115 10.01 -1.74 -11.83
N ILE A 116 10.03 -3.04 -12.12
CA ILE A 116 9.41 -4.06 -11.29
C ILE A 116 10.43 -4.69 -10.34
N ILE A 117 10.06 -4.78 -9.05
CA ILE A 117 10.73 -5.66 -8.08
C ILE A 117 9.86 -6.89 -7.89
N LEU A 118 10.23 -7.99 -8.54
CA LEU A 118 9.46 -9.23 -8.50
C LEU A 118 9.83 -10.08 -7.29
N LYS A 119 8.82 -10.53 -6.54
CA LYS A 119 8.94 -11.38 -5.35
C LYS A 119 8.04 -12.60 -5.46
N ASN A 120 8.56 -13.77 -5.04
CA ASN A 120 7.82 -15.02 -5.05
C ASN A 120 7.64 -15.57 -3.64
N THR A 121 6.41 -15.65 -3.17
CA THR A 121 6.09 -16.17 -1.85
C THR A 121 6.02 -17.71 -1.82
N LYS A 122 5.91 -18.36 -2.97
CA LYS A 122 5.63 -19.82 -3.09
C LYS A 122 4.42 -20.23 -2.25
N ASN A 123 3.40 -19.37 -2.23
CA ASN A 123 2.18 -19.51 -1.43
C ASN A 123 2.43 -19.75 0.07
N SER A 124 3.51 -19.16 0.62
CA SER A 124 3.90 -19.25 2.03
C SER A 124 3.69 -17.93 2.73
N ARG A 125 2.88 -17.90 3.80
CA ARG A 125 2.63 -16.70 4.61
C ARG A 125 3.89 -16.16 5.28
N THR A 126 4.82 -17.03 5.65
CA THR A 126 6.12 -16.62 6.21
C THR A 126 6.93 -15.88 5.16
N ARG A 127 7.01 -16.43 3.94
CA ARG A 127 7.72 -15.76 2.83
C ARG A 127 7.03 -14.47 2.39
N GLU A 128 5.70 -14.40 2.47
CA GLU A 128 4.99 -13.15 2.21
C GLU A 128 5.40 -12.07 3.22
N ALA A 129 5.45 -12.41 4.52
CA ALA A 129 5.93 -11.49 5.55
C ALA A 129 7.39 -11.06 5.31
N GLU A 130 8.28 -11.98 4.93
CA GLU A 130 9.67 -11.67 4.57
C GLU A 130 9.74 -10.74 3.34
N CYS A 131 8.92 -11.00 2.31
CA CYS A 131 8.83 -10.13 1.14
C CYS A 131 8.38 -8.72 1.53
N LEU A 132 7.30 -8.58 2.30
CA LEU A 132 6.78 -7.28 2.74
C LEU A 132 7.81 -6.53 3.59
N GLN A 133 8.51 -7.21 4.51
CA GLN A 133 9.57 -6.60 5.30
C GLN A 133 10.73 -6.09 4.43
N ASP A 134 11.12 -6.86 3.41
CA ASP A 134 12.16 -6.45 2.46
C ASP A 134 11.74 -5.22 1.63
N LEU A 135 10.45 -5.15 1.23
CA LEU A 135 9.91 -3.97 0.54
C LEU A 135 9.91 -2.72 1.41
N LEU A 136 9.52 -2.86 2.68
CA LEU A 136 9.57 -1.76 3.66
C LEU A 136 11.00 -1.23 3.84
N ASN A 137 12.00 -2.11 3.81
CA ASN A 137 13.40 -1.72 3.95
C ASN A 137 14.00 -1.10 2.69
N LYS A 138 13.58 -1.55 1.50
CA LYS A 138 14.12 -1.08 0.22
C LYS A 138 13.50 0.22 -0.28
N GLY A 139 12.30 0.53 0.17
CA GLY A 139 11.50 1.62 -0.35
C GLY A 139 11.01 1.34 -1.78
N VAL A 140 9.70 1.25 -1.91
CA VAL A 140 9.02 1.11 -3.20
C VAL A 140 7.92 2.17 -3.27
N ASP A 141 7.55 2.59 -4.47
CA ASP A 141 6.50 3.59 -4.66
C ASP A 141 5.09 2.97 -4.56
N GLY A 142 5.00 1.65 -4.63
CA GLY A 142 3.76 0.91 -4.48
C GLY A 142 3.96 -0.60 -4.61
N ALA A 143 2.91 -1.37 -4.36
CA ALA A 143 2.96 -2.82 -4.45
C ALA A 143 1.70 -3.41 -5.08
N ILE A 144 1.89 -4.44 -5.91
CA ILE A 144 0.85 -5.31 -6.46
C ILE A 144 1.04 -6.67 -5.79
N ILE A 145 0.05 -7.13 -5.04
CA ILE A 145 0.23 -8.26 -4.11
C ILE A 145 -0.83 -9.32 -4.36
N GLU A 146 -0.39 -10.54 -4.66
CA GLU A 146 -1.23 -11.73 -4.53
C GLU A 146 -1.02 -12.32 -3.13
N PRO A 147 -2.04 -12.30 -2.25
CA PRO A 147 -1.88 -12.75 -0.88
C PRO A 147 -1.79 -14.28 -0.80
N SER A 148 -0.82 -14.78 -0.04
CA SER A 148 -0.66 -16.21 0.18
C SER A 148 -1.73 -16.76 1.11
N LYS A 149 -2.43 -17.83 0.70
CA LYS A 149 -3.46 -18.48 1.51
C LYS A 149 -4.51 -17.48 2.03
N SER A 150 -5.10 -16.72 1.12
CA SER A 150 -5.96 -15.56 1.40
C SER A 150 -7.19 -15.88 2.27
N GLN A 151 -7.63 -17.13 2.39
CA GLN A 151 -8.72 -17.54 3.29
C GLN A 151 -8.26 -17.88 4.71
N ILE A 152 -6.96 -17.95 4.97
CA ILE A 152 -6.43 -18.18 6.29
C ILE A 152 -6.07 -16.86 6.95
N PHE A 153 -6.27 -16.77 8.26
CA PHE A 153 -5.95 -15.55 9.03
C PHE A 153 -4.53 -15.02 8.74
N CYS A 154 -4.46 -13.76 8.34
CA CYS A 154 -3.19 -13.07 8.09
C CYS A 154 -2.48 -12.77 9.43
N ARG A 155 -1.34 -13.40 9.66
CA ARG A 155 -0.55 -13.21 10.90
C ARG A 155 0.35 -11.97 10.86
N HIS A 156 0.60 -11.42 9.68
CA HIS A 156 1.50 -10.28 9.44
C HIS A 156 0.73 -9.03 9.00
N MET A 157 -0.49 -8.85 9.53
CA MET A 157 -1.32 -7.67 9.27
C MET A 157 -0.58 -6.36 9.58
N ASN A 158 0.25 -6.35 10.62
CA ASN A 158 1.08 -5.23 11.00
C ASN A 158 2.02 -4.73 9.89
N LEU A 159 2.44 -5.59 8.96
CA LEU A 159 3.29 -5.17 7.83
C LEU A 159 2.48 -4.41 6.78
N TYR A 160 1.23 -4.78 6.55
CA TYR A 160 0.31 -4.02 5.71
C TYR A 160 -0.01 -2.65 6.34
N GLU A 161 -0.24 -2.62 7.66
CA GLU A 161 -0.41 -1.36 8.40
C GLU A 161 0.83 -0.46 8.31
N GLN A 162 2.05 -1.04 8.26
CA GLN A 162 3.27 -0.28 8.05
C GLN A 162 3.36 0.30 6.63
N LEU A 163 2.96 -0.44 5.59
CA LEU A 163 2.85 0.10 4.23
C LEU A 163 1.91 1.32 4.21
N GLU A 164 0.76 1.24 4.88
CA GLU A 164 -0.19 2.34 4.98
C GLU A 164 0.39 3.55 5.73
N LYS A 165 1.06 3.33 6.85
CA LYS A 165 1.73 4.38 7.64
C LYS A 165 2.83 5.09 6.85
N LEU A 166 3.54 4.36 5.99
CA LEU A 166 4.57 4.88 5.10
C LEU A 166 4.01 5.44 3.79
N HIS A 167 2.67 5.49 3.65
CA HIS A 167 1.98 5.93 2.44
C HIS A 167 2.39 5.17 1.18
N ILE A 168 2.78 3.89 1.31
CA ILE A 168 3.07 3.00 0.20
C ILE A 168 1.75 2.36 -0.25
N PRO A 169 1.16 2.78 -1.37
CA PRO A 169 -0.08 2.23 -1.86
C PRO A 169 0.11 0.78 -2.30
N TYR A 170 -0.91 -0.04 -2.08
CA TYR A 170 -0.91 -1.40 -2.59
C TYR A 170 -2.28 -1.79 -3.15
N VAL A 171 -2.26 -2.74 -4.07
CA VAL A 171 -3.46 -3.35 -4.64
C VAL A 171 -3.34 -4.87 -4.58
N PHE A 172 -4.40 -5.52 -4.15
CA PHE A 172 -4.48 -6.98 -4.21
C PHE A 172 -4.87 -7.45 -5.60
N ILE A 173 -4.28 -8.56 -6.04
CA ILE A 173 -4.67 -9.27 -7.25
C ILE A 173 -5.01 -10.71 -6.92
N GLN A 174 -5.91 -11.31 -7.70
CA GLN A 174 -6.35 -12.71 -7.60
C GLN A 174 -7.08 -13.08 -6.30
N GLY A 175 -6.84 -12.42 -5.20
CA GLY A 175 -7.47 -12.63 -3.91
C GLY A 175 -7.23 -11.46 -2.98
N CYS A 176 -7.95 -11.40 -1.87
CA CYS A 176 -7.69 -10.50 -0.75
C CYS A 176 -8.01 -11.21 0.57
N PHE A 177 -7.43 -10.74 1.66
CA PHE A 177 -7.82 -11.25 2.97
C PHE A 177 -9.21 -10.75 3.36
N PRO A 178 -10.08 -11.57 3.99
CA PRO A 178 -11.43 -11.15 4.36
C PRO A 178 -11.50 -9.87 5.20
N LYS A 179 -10.51 -9.66 6.07
CA LYS A 179 -10.41 -8.44 6.90
C LYS A 179 -9.89 -7.21 6.14
N MET A 180 -9.51 -7.34 4.88
CA MET A 180 -8.96 -6.29 4.02
C MET A 180 -9.75 -6.18 2.72
N SER A 181 -11.01 -6.61 2.72
CA SER A 181 -11.88 -6.56 1.54
C SER A 181 -12.27 -5.14 1.12
N ASP A 182 -12.04 -4.16 1.98
CA ASP A 182 -12.18 -2.72 1.73
C ASP A 182 -10.98 -2.11 0.97
N LYS A 183 -9.85 -2.83 0.90
CA LYS A 183 -8.65 -2.36 0.22
C LYS A 183 -8.76 -2.52 -1.30
N PRO A 184 -8.06 -1.70 -2.10
CA PRO A 184 -8.05 -1.83 -3.55
C PRO A 184 -7.69 -3.26 -3.99
N HIS A 185 -8.48 -3.82 -4.90
CA HIS A 185 -8.24 -5.16 -5.42
C HIS A 185 -8.75 -5.34 -6.85
N VAL A 186 -8.10 -6.24 -7.57
CA VAL A 186 -8.51 -6.71 -8.90
C VAL A 186 -8.69 -8.22 -8.83
N LEU A 187 -9.94 -8.66 -8.89
CA LEU A 187 -10.33 -10.07 -8.74
C LEU A 187 -11.06 -10.58 -9.96
N MET A 188 -10.96 -11.88 -10.21
CA MET A 188 -11.84 -12.59 -11.14
C MET A 188 -13.18 -12.89 -10.46
N ASN A 189 -14.23 -13.01 -11.24
CA ASN A 189 -15.50 -13.53 -10.75
C ASN A 189 -15.46 -15.06 -10.69
N ASP A 190 -14.71 -15.59 -9.72
CA ASP A 190 -14.51 -17.03 -9.55
C ASP A 190 -15.79 -17.79 -9.24
N CYS A 191 -16.77 -17.16 -8.59
CA CYS A 191 -18.07 -17.76 -8.35
C CYS A 191 -18.82 -17.99 -9.66
N LEU A 192 -18.87 -16.96 -10.51
CA LEU A 192 -19.46 -17.11 -11.84
C LEU A 192 -18.71 -18.14 -12.67
N GLY A 193 -17.37 -18.17 -12.60
CA GLY A 193 -16.55 -19.16 -13.29
C GLY A 193 -16.88 -20.60 -12.86
N GLY A 194 -17.02 -20.85 -11.56
CA GLY A 194 -17.44 -22.12 -11.00
C GLY A 194 -18.84 -22.51 -11.46
N TYR A 195 -19.79 -21.59 -11.41
CA TYR A 195 -21.15 -21.79 -11.90
C TYR A 195 -21.19 -22.13 -13.38
N MET A 196 -20.52 -21.36 -14.23
CA MET A 196 -20.54 -21.54 -15.68
C MET A 196 -20.02 -22.92 -16.11
N ILE A 197 -18.89 -23.37 -15.53
CA ILE A 197 -18.33 -24.68 -15.88
C ILE A 197 -19.20 -25.82 -15.37
N THR A 198 -19.78 -25.72 -14.20
CA THR A 198 -20.69 -26.70 -13.63
C THR A 198 -21.98 -26.81 -14.48
N LYS A 199 -22.57 -25.65 -14.79
CA LYS A 199 -23.75 -25.58 -15.66
C LYS A 199 -23.46 -26.19 -17.03
N TYR A 200 -22.32 -25.90 -17.64
CA TYR A 200 -21.94 -26.49 -18.94
C TYR A 200 -21.90 -28.01 -18.88
N LEU A 201 -21.37 -28.60 -17.80
CA LEU A 201 -21.36 -30.06 -17.64
C LEU A 201 -22.78 -30.63 -17.47
N ILE A 202 -23.64 -29.97 -16.68
CA ILE A 202 -25.05 -30.37 -16.51
C ILE A 202 -25.80 -30.29 -17.85
N ASP A 203 -25.64 -29.21 -18.60
CA ASP A 203 -26.29 -29.03 -19.91
C ASP A 203 -25.82 -30.07 -20.94
N ARG A 204 -24.64 -30.69 -20.73
CA ARG A 204 -24.13 -31.84 -21.51
C ARG A 204 -24.60 -33.21 -21.02
N GLY A 205 -25.46 -33.24 -19.99
CA GLY A 205 -26.08 -34.46 -19.45
C GLY A 205 -25.26 -35.16 -18.36
N HIS A 206 -24.16 -34.58 -17.87
CA HIS A 206 -23.43 -35.14 -16.75
C HIS A 206 -24.25 -34.97 -15.47
N LYS A 207 -24.41 -36.07 -14.72
CA LYS A 207 -25.18 -36.11 -13.44
C LYS A 207 -24.25 -36.22 -12.22
N ASP A 208 -23.17 -36.97 -12.38
CA ASP A 208 -22.19 -37.21 -11.33
C ASP A 208 -20.96 -36.35 -11.61
N ILE A 209 -20.88 -35.20 -10.95
CA ILE A 209 -19.83 -34.21 -11.15
C ILE A 209 -19.03 -34.05 -9.85
N VAL A 210 -17.74 -34.31 -9.92
CA VAL A 210 -16.82 -34.15 -8.76
C VAL A 210 -16.06 -32.84 -8.91
N GLY A 211 -16.11 -32.00 -7.87
CA GLY A 211 -15.35 -30.78 -7.76
C GLY A 211 -14.11 -30.93 -6.88
N VAL A 212 -12.94 -30.49 -7.35
CA VAL A 212 -11.70 -30.42 -6.57
C VAL A 212 -11.29 -28.97 -6.46
N PHE A 213 -11.29 -28.44 -5.22
CA PHE A 213 -11.09 -27.03 -4.95
C PHE A 213 -9.98 -26.81 -3.93
N LYS A 214 -9.24 -25.71 -4.10
CA LYS A 214 -8.25 -25.27 -3.13
C LYS A 214 -8.97 -24.55 -1.97
N ALA A 215 -8.80 -25.04 -0.76
CA ALA A 215 -9.55 -24.57 0.40
C ALA A 215 -8.94 -23.35 1.09
N ASP A 216 -7.67 -23.07 0.86
CA ASP A 216 -6.90 -22.05 1.60
C ASP A 216 -6.78 -20.71 0.86
N ASP A 217 -7.41 -20.57 -0.31
CA ASP A 217 -7.46 -19.30 -1.03
C ASP A 217 -8.90 -18.88 -1.41
N MET A 218 -9.06 -17.59 -1.68
CA MET A 218 -10.35 -16.98 -2.01
C MET A 218 -10.92 -17.56 -3.33
N GLN A 219 -10.06 -17.78 -4.33
CA GLN A 219 -10.49 -18.28 -5.64
C GLN A 219 -11.11 -19.66 -5.52
N GLY A 220 -10.44 -20.58 -4.82
CA GLY A 220 -10.94 -21.94 -4.62
C GLY A 220 -12.27 -21.96 -3.88
N GLN A 221 -12.41 -21.16 -2.83
CA GLN A 221 -13.65 -21.00 -2.07
C GLN A 221 -14.80 -20.45 -2.94
N ASN A 222 -14.52 -19.42 -3.75
CA ASN A 222 -15.53 -18.81 -4.61
C ASN A 222 -15.92 -19.72 -5.76
N ARG A 223 -14.97 -20.46 -6.38
CA ARG A 223 -15.28 -21.47 -7.39
C ARG A 223 -16.16 -22.58 -6.83
N HIS A 224 -15.89 -23.01 -5.59
CA HIS A 224 -16.75 -23.99 -4.90
C HIS A 224 -18.17 -23.44 -4.70
N LYS A 225 -18.34 -22.18 -4.28
CA LYS A 225 -19.67 -21.56 -4.16
C LYS A 225 -20.42 -21.53 -5.50
N GLY A 226 -19.73 -21.33 -6.62
CA GLY A 226 -20.34 -21.37 -7.93
C GLY A 226 -20.68 -22.81 -8.41
N TYR A 227 -19.99 -23.82 -7.90
CA TYR A 227 -20.22 -25.21 -8.19
C TYR A 227 -21.48 -25.75 -7.50
N VAL A 228 -21.74 -25.38 -6.22
CA VAL A 228 -22.92 -25.81 -5.44
C VAL A 228 -24.15 -24.98 -5.75
#